data_2c0338c4f11199220d763e3a9b2d6a8f
#
_entry.id   2c0338c4f11199220d763e3a9b2d6a8f
#
_cell.length_a   1.000
_cell.length_b   1.000
_cell.length_c   1.000
_cell.angle_alpha   90.00
_cell.angle_beta   90.00
_cell.angle_gamma   90.00
#
_symmetry.space_group_name_H-M   'P 1'
#
loop_
_entity.id
_entity.type
_entity.pdbx_description
1 polymer ?
#
loop_
_entity_poly.entity_id
_entity_poly.type
_entity_poly.pdbx_seq_one_letter_code
_entity_poly.pdbx_strand_id
1 'polypeptide(L)'
;DFGGAFNEKFWDSHFAELHKNGINSSRVWISCNGQYVRITASGKVKGPTEQFWEDVEKLLQIADKNGIYIMATLMSFDNFKDEGQPFESWRKLFDTESNMDSMVDNYVIPFVQKFQKYNSLWSIDLCNEPDWINEKDICGNIGWEKINKLLAKEAVAIHENSDILVTVGFGMIKYTSKKYQAHYGSDSYLKNLINNQKAFYDFDSPHFYEWEAEWFGFPFDSTPIKFGLDGIKPAVIGEFPATGFTTNTKGSKKMSGSECYINAFESGWNGLMAWTSN
;
A
#
# COMPACT_ATOMS: atom_id res chain seq x y z
N ASP A 1 9.10 -5.25 -13.94
CA ASP A 1 7.91 -5.99 -13.52
C ASP A 1 8.31 -7.35 -12.96
N PHE A 2 7.72 -7.74 -11.84
CA PHE A 2 7.93 -9.06 -11.22
C PHE A 2 7.15 -10.12 -12.00
N GLY A 3 7.84 -11.20 -12.37
CA GLY A 3 7.28 -12.27 -13.20
C GLY A 3 7.45 -12.09 -14.70
N GLY A 4 8.09 -11.00 -15.14
CA GLY A 4 8.29 -10.72 -16.56
C GLY A 4 9.61 -10.06 -16.90
N ALA A 5 9.78 -8.79 -16.59
CA ALA A 5 10.92 -7.98 -16.96
C ALA A 5 11.69 -7.46 -15.74
N PHE A 6 11.99 -8.34 -14.79
CA PHE A 6 12.80 -7.98 -13.61
C PHE A 6 14.24 -7.67 -14.03
N ASN A 7 14.76 -6.51 -13.59
CA ASN A 7 16.11 -6.06 -13.89
C ASN A 7 16.96 -5.99 -12.60
N GLU A 8 17.66 -7.05 -12.31
CA GLU A 8 18.49 -7.19 -11.11
C GLU A 8 19.55 -6.09 -10.99
N LYS A 9 20.21 -5.72 -12.10
CA LYS A 9 21.22 -4.66 -12.09
C LYS A 9 20.62 -3.29 -11.79
N PHE A 10 19.42 -3.01 -12.29
CA PHE A 10 18.72 -1.78 -11.98
C PHE A 10 18.45 -1.69 -10.48
N TRP A 11 17.84 -2.73 -9.89
CA TRP A 11 17.50 -2.72 -8.47
C TRP A 11 18.73 -2.64 -7.57
N ASP A 12 19.80 -3.35 -7.89
CA ASP A 12 21.04 -3.30 -7.11
C ASP A 12 21.67 -1.90 -7.15
N SER A 13 21.80 -1.30 -8.32
CA SER A 13 22.34 0.05 -8.47
C SER A 13 21.45 1.10 -7.81
N HIS A 14 20.14 0.94 -7.94
CA HIS A 14 19.14 1.87 -7.39
C HIS A 14 19.15 1.86 -5.86
N PHE A 15 19.12 0.68 -5.25
CA PHE A 15 19.15 0.57 -3.79
C PHE A 15 20.49 1.01 -3.20
N ALA A 16 21.60 0.73 -3.89
CA ALA A 16 22.90 1.26 -3.49
C ALA A 16 22.93 2.81 -3.49
N GLU A 17 22.33 3.43 -4.51
CA GLU A 17 22.22 4.90 -4.60
C GLU A 17 21.29 5.48 -3.53
N LEU A 18 20.14 4.86 -3.27
CA LEU A 18 19.24 5.25 -2.19
C LEU A 18 19.97 5.21 -0.83
N HIS A 19 20.63 4.10 -0.51
CA HIS A 19 21.37 3.94 0.74
C HIS A 19 22.48 5.00 0.90
N LYS A 20 23.25 5.22 -0.17
CA LYS A 20 24.30 6.25 -0.19
C LYS A 20 23.76 7.65 0.12
N ASN A 21 22.53 7.95 -0.29
CA ASN A 21 21.85 9.22 -0.02
C ASN A 21 21.07 9.24 1.31
N GLY A 22 21.24 8.23 2.17
CA GLY A 22 20.63 8.18 3.50
C GLY A 22 19.18 7.69 3.51
N ILE A 23 18.67 7.20 2.38
CA ILE A 23 17.35 6.55 2.30
C ILE A 23 17.50 5.11 2.78
N ASN A 24 16.64 4.69 3.69
CA ASN A 24 16.70 3.36 4.31
C ASN A 24 15.48 2.48 3.98
N SER A 25 14.47 3.00 3.32
CA SER A 25 13.26 2.24 3.00
C SER A 25 12.71 2.63 1.64
N SER A 26 12.07 1.65 0.97
CA SER A 26 11.40 1.83 -0.32
C SER A 26 10.04 1.12 -0.29
N ARG A 27 9.00 1.79 -0.75
CA ARG A 27 7.71 1.18 -1.05
C ARG A 27 7.75 0.68 -2.48
N VAL A 28 7.57 -0.63 -2.66
CA VAL A 28 7.68 -1.28 -3.96
C VAL A 28 6.37 -1.96 -4.33
N TRP A 29 5.81 -1.61 -5.46
CA TRP A 29 4.64 -2.27 -6.01
C TRP A 29 5.04 -3.63 -6.59
N ILE A 30 4.73 -4.68 -5.85
CA ILE A 30 5.03 -6.05 -6.24
C ILE A 30 4.08 -6.51 -7.35
N SER A 31 2.80 -6.10 -7.26
CA SER A 31 1.80 -6.33 -8.31
C SER A 31 0.89 -5.12 -8.43
N CYS A 32 1.16 -4.21 -9.39
CA CYS A 32 0.42 -2.95 -9.50
C CYS A 32 -0.91 -3.07 -10.25
N ASN A 33 -0.99 -3.95 -11.24
CA ASN A 33 -2.16 -4.10 -12.12
C ASN A 33 -2.63 -5.56 -12.24
N GLY A 34 -2.20 -6.43 -11.32
CA GLY A 34 -2.54 -7.84 -11.30
C GLY A 34 -1.81 -8.70 -12.33
N GLN A 35 -0.83 -8.14 -13.08
CA GLN A 35 0.02 -8.93 -13.96
C GLN A 35 0.76 -10.00 -13.14
N TYR A 36 0.93 -11.18 -13.77
CA TYR A 36 1.62 -12.32 -13.19
C TYR A 36 0.97 -12.95 -11.94
N VAL A 37 -0.14 -12.40 -11.44
CA VAL A 37 -1.04 -13.05 -10.49
C VAL A 37 -2.21 -13.63 -11.26
N ARG A 38 -2.25 -14.95 -11.39
CA ARG A 38 -3.26 -15.65 -12.20
C ARG A 38 -4.62 -15.59 -11.53
N ILE A 39 -5.63 -15.15 -12.27
CA ILE A 39 -7.04 -15.11 -11.85
C ILE A 39 -7.92 -15.75 -12.90
N THR A 40 -8.95 -16.47 -12.49
CA THR A 40 -9.93 -17.09 -13.41
C THR A 40 -10.96 -16.06 -13.86
N ALA A 41 -11.65 -16.33 -14.97
CA ALA A 41 -12.76 -15.50 -15.45
C ALA A 41 -13.94 -15.38 -14.44
N SER A 42 -13.99 -16.25 -13.43
CA SER A 42 -14.96 -16.19 -12.32
C SER A 42 -14.45 -15.42 -11.10
N GLY A 43 -13.25 -14.83 -11.13
CA GLY A 43 -12.68 -14.05 -10.03
C GLY A 43 -11.90 -14.86 -8.99
N LYS A 44 -11.60 -16.14 -9.27
CA LYS A 44 -10.83 -16.97 -8.34
C LYS A 44 -9.34 -16.84 -8.60
N VAL A 45 -8.58 -16.35 -7.62
CA VAL A 45 -7.12 -16.22 -7.67
C VAL A 45 -6.47 -17.61 -7.62
N LYS A 46 -5.47 -17.83 -8.48
CA LYS A 46 -4.67 -19.06 -8.58
C LYS A 46 -3.24 -18.88 -8.06
N GLY A 47 -2.92 -17.67 -7.65
CA GLY A 47 -1.59 -17.26 -7.19
C GLY A 47 -0.65 -16.83 -8.31
N PRO A 48 0.48 -16.24 -7.95
CA PRO A 48 1.50 -15.77 -8.88
C PRO A 48 2.11 -16.87 -9.74
N THR A 49 2.82 -16.44 -10.79
CA THR A 49 3.67 -17.32 -11.59
C THR A 49 4.94 -17.69 -10.82
N GLU A 50 5.63 -18.75 -11.21
CA GLU A 50 6.90 -19.15 -10.57
C GLU A 50 7.95 -18.04 -10.71
N GLN A 51 8.07 -17.45 -11.90
CA GLN A 51 9.00 -16.33 -12.15
C GLN A 51 8.74 -15.13 -11.24
N PHE A 52 7.46 -14.84 -10.90
CA PHE A 52 7.12 -13.79 -9.97
C PHE A 52 7.76 -14.04 -8.58
N TRP A 53 7.66 -15.26 -8.08
CA TRP A 53 8.25 -15.64 -6.79
C TRP A 53 9.77 -15.50 -6.77
N GLU A 54 10.43 -15.91 -7.86
CA GLU A 54 11.88 -15.80 -8.01
C GLU A 54 12.34 -14.34 -8.06
N ASP A 55 11.61 -13.49 -8.79
CA ASP A 55 11.94 -12.07 -8.93
C ASP A 55 11.77 -11.30 -7.61
N VAL A 56 10.70 -11.59 -6.85
CA VAL A 56 10.51 -11.01 -5.52
C VAL A 56 11.61 -11.47 -4.55
N GLU A 57 11.99 -12.74 -4.59
CA GLU A 57 13.09 -13.25 -3.77
C GLU A 57 14.41 -12.52 -4.06
N LYS A 58 14.73 -12.30 -5.34
CA LYS A 58 15.90 -11.52 -5.75
C LYS A 58 15.82 -10.07 -5.29
N LEU A 59 14.66 -9.42 -5.39
CA LEU A 59 14.49 -8.06 -4.88
C LEU A 59 14.85 -7.98 -3.39
N LEU A 60 14.33 -8.90 -2.57
CA LEU A 60 14.58 -8.91 -1.12
C LEU A 60 16.04 -9.20 -0.79
N GLN A 61 16.70 -10.09 -1.54
CA GLN A 61 18.15 -10.34 -1.40
C GLN A 61 18.98 -9.09 -1.73
N ILE A 62 18.60 -8.36 -2.78
CA ILE A 62 19.26 -7.10 -3.17
C ILE A 62 19.00 -6.02 -2.10
N ALA A 63 17.79 -5.96 -1.56
CA ALA A 63 17.42 -5.03 -0.49
C ALA A 63 18.23 -5.30 0.78
N ASP A 64 18.33 -6.56 1.23
CA ASP A 64 19.17 -6.96 2.37
C ASP A 64 20.65 -6.57 2.15
N LYS A 65 21.19 -6.86 0.95
CA LYS A 65 22.57 -6.52 0.57
C LYS A 65 22.86 -5.02 0.67
N ASN A 66 21.89 -4.20 0.28
CA ASN A 66 22.05 -2.74 0.21
C ASN A 66 21.51 -2.00 1.46
N GLY A 67 20.98 -2.70 2.47
CA GLY A 67 20.46 -2.08 3.69
C GLY A 67 19.19 -1.26 3.46
N ILE A 68 18.32 -1.68 2.53
CA ILE A 68 17.03 -1.06 2.23
C ILE A 68 15.90 -1.93 2.77
N TYR A 69 15.02 -1.34 3.54
CA TYR A 69 13.80 -1.99 4.01
C TYR A 69 12.67 -1.83 2.99
N ILE A 70 11.93 -2.90 2.73
CA ILE A 70 10.87 -2.93 1.71
C ILE A 70 9.49 -2.95 2.36
N MET A 71 8.65 -1.99 1.98
CA MET A 71 7.21 -2.05 2.11
C MET A 71 6.66 -2.61 0.80
N ALA A 72 6.16 -3.84 0.82
CA ALA A 72 5.67 -4.53 -0.36
C ALA A 72 4.18 -4.25 -0.60
N THR A 73 3.82 -3.58 -1.69
CA THR A 73 2.41 -3.35 -2.08
C THR A 73 1.93 -4.52 -2.93
N LEU A 74 0.95 -5.28 -2.44
CA LEU A 74 0.51 -6.54 -3.07
C LEU A 74 -0.55 -6.36 -4.14
N MET A 75 -1.37 -5.32 -4.06
CA MET A 75 -2.47 -5.03 -4.97
C MET A 75 -2.59 -3.51 -5.17
N SER A 76 -3.28 -3.09 -6.23
CA SER A 76 -3.60 -1.69 -6.49
C SER A 76 -5.03 -1.55 -7.03
N PHE A 77 -5.63 -0.37 -6.90
CA PHE A 77 -6.86 -0.06 -7.62
C PHE A 77 -6.74 -0.29 -9.13
N ASP A 78 -5.51 -0.26 -9.67
CA ASP A 78 -5.25 -0.53 -11.09
C ASP A 78 -5.63 -1.94 -11.54
N ASN A 79 -5.68 -2.92 -10.62
CA ASN A 79 -6.18 -4.26 -10.93
C ASN A 79 -7.62 -4.23 -11.46
N PHE A 80 -8.41 -3.25 -11.03
CA PHE A 80 -9.87 -3.14 -11.27
C PHE A 80 -10.22 -2.14 -12.36
N LYS A 81 -9.22 -1.38 -12.81
CA LYS A 81 -9.38 -0.33 -13.78
C LYS A 81 -9.64 -0.90 -15.18
N ASP A 82 -10.60 -0.34 -15.88
CA ASP A 82 -10.99 -0.73 -17.25
C ASP A 82 -9.92 -0.36 -18.28
N GLU A 83 -8.74 -0.97 -18.15
CA GLU A 83 -7.56 -0.75 -18.99
C GLU A 83 -6.70 -2.03 -19.10
N GLY A 84 -6.73 -2.71 -20.23
CA GLY A 84 -5.69 -3.63 -20.71
C GLY A 84 -5.43 -4.96 -19.98
N GLN A 85 -5.79 -5.11 -18.70
CA GLN A 85 -5.65 -6.33 -17.93
C GLN A 85 -7.02 -7.02 -17.74
N PRO A 86 -7.10 -8.22 -17.14
CA PRO A 86 -8.37 -8.90 -16.92
C PRO A 86 -9.19 -8.27 -15.77
N PHE A 87 -9.44 -6.95 -15.85
CA PHE A 87 -10.13 -6.17 -14.82
C PHE A 87 -11.50 -6.73 -14.46
N GLU A 88 -12.24 -7.29 -15.41
CA GLU A 88 -13.52 -7.94 -15.13
C GLU A 88 -13.38 -9.14 -14.19
N SER A 89 -12.29 -9.90 -14.35
CA SER A 89 -11.98 -11.03 -13.47
C SER A 89 -11.60 -10.53 -12.07
N TRP A 90 -10.81 -9.44 -11.99
CA TRP A 90 -10.45 -8.81 -10.72
C TRP A 90 -11.68 -8.23 -9.99
N ARG A 91 -12.61 -7.59 -10.69
CA ARG A 91 -13.88 -7.11 -10.08
C ARG A 91 -14.69 -8.25 -9.48
N LYS A 92 -14.71 -9.42 -10.13
CA LYS A 92 -15.38 -10.62 -9.61
C LYS A 92 -14.70 -11.25 -8.38
N LEU A 93 -13.50 -10.83 -8.01
CA LEU A 93 -12.88 -11.18 -6.74
C LEU A 93 -13.81 -10.87 -5.56
N PHE A 94 -14.59 -9.81 -5.65
CA PHE A 94 -15.52 -9.35 -4.62
C PHE A 94 -16.93 -9.98 -4.70
N ASP A 95 -17.19 -10.88 -5.64
CA ASP A 95 -18.53 -11.44 -5.82
C ASP A 95 -18.87 -12.53 -4.80
N THR A 96 -17.88 -13.27 -4.32
CA THR A 96 -18.08 -14.36 -3.37
C THR A 96 -16.97 -14.41 -2.31
N GLU A 97 -17.31 -14.92 -1.12
CA GLU A 97 -16.35 -15.23 -0.06
C GLU A 97 -15.21 -16.14 -0.58
N SER A 98 -15.58 -17.18 -1.31
CA SER A 98 -14.60 -18.15 -1.86
C SER A 98 -13.60 -17.51 -2.83
N ASN A 99 -13.98 -16.44 -3.53
CA ASN A 99 -13.05 -15.71 -4.37
C ASN A 99 -12.06 -14.89 -3.51
N MET A 100 -12.56 -14.17 -2.51
CA MET A 100 -11.72 -13.44 -1.55
C MET A 100 -10.79 -14.38 -0.78
N ASP A 101 -11.31 -15.53 -0.30
CA ASP A 101 -10.49 -16.54 0.35
C ASP A 101 -9.38 -17.05 -0.58
N SER A 102 -9.65 -17.19 -1.88
CA SER A 102 -8.63 -17.63 -2.83
C SER A 102 -7.48 -16.63 -3.01
N MET A 103 -7.70 -15.33 -2.82
CA MET A 103 -6.63 -14.32 -2.79
C MET A 103 -5.75 -14.53 -1.56
N VAL A 104 -6.37 -14.73 -0.42
CA VAL A 104 -5.68 -15.00 0.85
C VAL A 104 -4.87 -16.29 0.78
N ASP A 105 -5.50 -17.39 0.40
CA ASP A 105 -4.92 -18.74 0.43
C ASP A 105 -3.83 -18.95 -0.63
N ASN A 106 -4.01 -18.38 -1.83
CA ASN A 106 -3.13 -18.66 -2.97
C ASN A 106 -2.11 -17.55 -3.26
N TYR A 107 -2.21 -16.41 -2.56
CA TYR A 107 -1.24 -15.32 -2.75
C TYR A 107 -0.71 -14.79 -1.42
N VAL A 108 -1.55 -14.27 -0.52
CA VAL A 108 -1.10 -13.57 0.69
C VAL A 108 -0.37 -14.50 1.66
N ILE A 109 -0.97 -15.63 2.03
CA ILE A 109 -0.35 -16.62 2.94
C ILE A 109 0.95 -17.17 2.34
N PRO A 110 1.00 -17.64 1.08
CA PRO A 110 2.25 -18.09 0.48
C PRO A 110 3.32 -17.00 0.42
N PHE A 111 2.93 -15.73 0.19
CA PHE A 111 3.85 -14.60 0.16
C PHE A 111 4.56 -14.44 1.51
N VAL A 112 3.81 -14.31 2.60
CA VAL A 112 4.41 -14.11 3.92
C VAL A 112 5.19 -15.33 4.38
N GLN A 113 4.69 -16.55 4.16
CA GLN A 113 5.40 -17.78 4.53
C GLN A 113 6.73 -17.93 3.81
N LYS A 114 6.80 -17.53 2.53
CA LYS A 114 8.03 -17.59 1.74
C LYS A 114 9.03 -16.52 2.13
N PHE A 115 8.58 -15.29 2.42
CA PHE A 115 9.44 -14.11 2.48
C PHE A 115 9.68 -13.55 3.89
N GLN A 116 8.97 -13.98 4.93
CA GLN A 116 9.19 -13.51 6.31
C GLN A 116 10.62 -13.76 6.85
N LYS A 117 11.40 -14.62 6.19
CA LYS A 117 12.80 -14.87 6.52
C LYS A 117 13.74 -13.70 6.15
N TYR A 118 13.30 -12.76 5.30
CA TYR A 118 14.08 -11.60 4.87
C TYR A 118 13.82 -10.41 5.81
N ASN A 119 14.86 -9.95 6.51
CA ASN A 119 14.76 -8.80 7.40
C ASN A 119 14.43 -7.50 6.68
N SER A 120 14.75 -7.42 5.39
CA SER A 120 14.39 -6.29 4.53
C SER A 120 12.88 -6.15 4.31
N LEU A 121 12.09 -7.22 4.37
CA LEU A 121 10.64 -7.14 4.26
C LEU A 121 10.03 -6.75 5.62
N TRP A 122 9.87 -5.46 5.89
CA TRP A 122 9.37 -4.97 7.17
C TRP A 122 7.86 -4.78 7.23
N SER A 123 7.23 -4.50 6.08
CA SER A 123 5.78 -4.30 6.03
C SER A 123 5.16 -4.70 4.70
N ILE A 124 3.87 -4.97 4.75
CA ILE A 124 3.01 -5.18 3.59
C ILE A 124 1.97 -4.07 3.56
N ASP A 125 1.88 -3.40 2.42
CA ASP A 125 0.77 -2.55 2.02
C ASP A 125 -0.20 -3.41 1.20
N LEU A 126 -1.37 -3.69 1.75
CA LEU A 126 -2.32 -4.64 1.16
C LEU A 126 -2.83 -4.17 -0.20
N CYS A 127 -3.10 -2.87 -0.32
CA CYS A 127 -3.63 -2.28 -1.55
C CYS A 127 -3.27 -0.81 -1.69
N ASN A 128 -2.68 -0.45 -2.82
CA ASN A 128 -2.53 0.94 -3.21
C ASN A 128 -3.89 1.56 -3.51
N GLU A 129 -4.23 2.60 -2.78
CA GLU A 129 -5.38 3.48 -3.00
C GLU A 129 -6.71 2.75 -3.26
N PRO A 130 -7.17 1.87 -2.34
CA PRO A 130 -8.44 1.17 -2.50
C PRO A 130 -9.65 2.11 -2.59
N ASP A 131 -9.48 3.37 -2.22
CA ASP A 131 -10.46 4.45 -2.36
C ASP A 131 -11.02 4.52 -3.79
N TRP A 132 -10.14 4.43 -4.79
CA TRP A 132 -10.51 4.54 -6.18
C TRP A 132 -11.30 3.34 -6.71
N ILE A 133 -11.19 2.15 -6.06
CA ILE A 133 -12.03 0.99 -6.37
C ILE A 133 -13.50 1.32 -6.07
N ASN A 134 -13.74 2.10 -5.00
CA ASN A 134 -15.09 2.53 -4.61
C ASN A 134 -15.55 3.78 -5.37
N GLU A 135 -14.68 4.78 -5.52
CA GLU A 135 -15.10 6.12 -5.96
C GLU A 135 -15.09 6.31 -7.49
N LYS A 136 -14.33 5.49 -8.23
CA LYS A 136 -14.21 5.65 -9.68
C LYS A 136 -15.02 4.63 -10.48
N ASP A 137 -15.86 5.09 -11.38
CA ASP A 137 -16.64 4.25 -12.31
C ASP A 137 -15.74 3.31 -13.11
N ILE A 138 -14.58 3.82 -13.56
CA ILE A 138 -13.58 3.07 -14.31
C ILE A 138 -13.00 1.87 -13.52
N CYS A 139 -13.16 1.86 -12.18
CA CYS A 139 -12.74 0.75 -11.31
C CYS A 139 -13.93 -0.12 -10.86
N GLY A 140 -15.16 0.23 -11.24
CA GLY A 140 -16.37 -0.56 -11.02
C GLY A 140 -17.19 -0.22 -9.78
N ASN A 141 -16.86 0.86 -9.06
CA ASN A 141 -17.62 1.36 -7.88
C ASN A 141 -17.96 0.26 -6.85
N ILE A 142 -16.97 -0.55 -6.49
CA ILE A 142 -17.16 -1.64 -5.55
C ILE A 142 -17.36 -1.09 -4.14
N GLY A 143 -18.40 -1.57 -3.46
CA GLY A 143 -18.75 -1.06 -2.12
C GLY A 143 -17.68 -1.34 -1.06
N TRP A 144 -17.49 -0.39 -0.13
CA TRP A 144 -16.49 -0.45 0.94
C TRP A 144 -16.58 -1.70 1.82
N GLU A 145 -17.77 -2.20 2.07
CA GLU A 145 -17.94 -3.44 2.85
C GLU A 145 -17.18 -4.62 2.21
N LYS A 146 -17.27 -4.77 0.88
CA LYS A 146 -16.59 -5.84 0.14
C LYS A 146 -15.07 -5.62 0.13
N ILE A 147 -14.63 -4.38 -0.15
CA ILE A 147 -13.21 -4.02 -0.16
C ILE A 147 -12.60 -4.29 1.20
N ASN A 148 -13.17 -3.72 2.26
CA ASN A 148 -12.66 -3.89 3.62
C ASN A 148 -12.75 -5.32 4.14
N LYS A 149 -13.70 -6.12 3.66
CA LYS A 149 -13.77 -7.53 3.99
C LYS A 149 -12.56 -8.30 3.47
N LEU A 150 -12.16 -8.03 2.23
CA LEU A 150 -10.93 -8.60 1.67
C LEU A 150 -9.71 -8.13 2.47
N LEU A 151 -9.53 -6.81 2.63
CA LEU A 151 -8.38 -6.24 3.35
C LEU A 151 -8.29 -6.75 4.80
N ALA A 152 -9.42 -6.91 5.48
CA ALA A 152 -9.47 -7.47 6.83
C ALA A 152 -9.04 -8.95 6.86
N LYS A 153 -9.49 -9.77 5.88
CA LYS A 153 -9.06 -11.17 5.75
C LYS A 153 -7.57 -11.29 5.48
N GLU A 154 -7.02 -10.43 4.63
CA GLU A 154 -5.58 -10.38 4.31
C GLU A 154 -4.77 -9.98 5.55
N ALA A 155 -5.17 -8.95 6.29
CA ALA A 155 -4.53 -8.53 7.52
C ALA A 155 -4.50 -9.66 8.57
N VAL A 156 -5.64 -10.32 8.79
CA VAL A 156 -5.72 -11.49 9.69
C VAL A 156 -4.75 -12.58 9.26
N ALA A 157 -4.73 -12.91 7.97
CA ALA A 157 -3.87 -13.96 7.45
C ALA A 157 -2.38 -13.66 7.65
N ILE A 158 -1.97 -12.40 7.47
CA ILE A 158 -0.59 -11.97 7.72
C ILE A 158 -0.25 -12.08 9.21
N HIS A 159 -1.07 -11.54 10.10
CA HIS A 159 -0.88 -11.58 11.55
C HIS A 159 -0.97 -13.00 12.16
N GLU A 160 -1.52 -13.95 11.45
CA GLU A 160 -1.55 -15.35 11.88
C GLU A 160 -0.33 -16.15 11.40
N ASN A 161 0.32 -15.70 10.32
CA ASN A 161 1.40 -16.42 9.68
C ASN A 161 2.78 -15.77 9.77
N SER A 162 2.88 -14.52 10.26
CA SER A 162 4.15 -13.78 10.36
C SER A 162 4.08 -12.62 11.36
N ASP A 163 5.25 -12.03 11.65
CA ASP A 163 5.40 -10.78 12.41
C ASP A 163 5.59 -9.55 11.48
N ILE A 164 5.33 -9.68 10.18
CA ILE A 164 5.44 -8.59 9.21
C ILE A 164 4.31 -7.59 9.48
N LEU A 165 4.65 -6.31 9.54
CA LEU A 165 3.68 -5.25 9.78
C LEU A 165 2.76 -5.05 8.57
N VAL A 166 1.51 -4.68 8.84
CA VAL A 166 0.46 -4.52 7.83
C VAL A 166 -0.04 -3.09 7.79
N THR A 167 -0.21 -2.56 6.59
CA THR A 167 -0.87 -1.27 6.35
C THR A 167 -1.69 -1.28 5.07
N VAL A 168 -2.36 -0.16 4.80
CA VAL A 168 -3.02 0.15 3.53
C VAL A 168 -2.69 1.58 3.14
N GLY A 169 -2.19 1.77 1.93
CA GLY A 169 -1.94 3.08 1.34
C GLY A 169 -3.24 3.73 0.85
N PHE A 170 -3.97 4.40 1.74
CA PHE A 170 -5.17 5.13 1.35
C PHE A 170 -4.82 6.40 0.58
N GLY A 171 -5.46 6.61 -0.56
CA GLY A 171 -5.29 7.79 -1.38
C GLY A 171 -5.83 9.07 -0.73
N MET A 172 -6.71 8.95 0.29
CA MET A 172 -7.26 10.08 1.03
C MET A 172 -7.34 9.81 2.52
N ILE A 173 -6.87 10.76 3.33
CA ILE A 173 -6.89 10.69 4.80
C ILE A 173 -8.29 10.44 5.39
N LYS A 174 -9.35 10.81 4.69
CA LYS A 174 -10.74 10.69 5.19
C LYS A 174 -11.15 9.27 5.55
N TYR A 175 -10.47 8.25 5.00
CA TYR A 175 -10.80 6.84 5.24
C TYR A 175 -10.16 6.26 6.50
N THR A 176 -9.09 6.86 7.00
CA THR A 176 -8.43 6.47 8.26
C THR A 176 -8.72 7.43 9.41
N SER A 177 -9.22 8.62 9.12
CA SER A 177 -9.42 9.67 10.11
C SER A 177 -10.81 9.65 10.75
N LYS A 178 -10.87 9.75 12.08
CA LYS A 178 -12.12 9.97 12.83
C LYS A 178 -12.73 11.37 12.63
N LYS A 179 -11.96 12.30 12.09
CA LYS A 179 -12.41 13.66 11.77
C LYS A 179 -13.42 13.66 10.62
N TYR A 180 -13.38 12.67 9.76
CA TYR A 180 -14.25 12.53 8.60
C TYR A 180 -15.18 11.34 8.77
N GLN A 181 -16.41 11.43 8.24
CA GLN A 181 -17.44 10.40 8.43
C GLN A 181 -17.13 9.06 7.76
N ALA A 182 -16.19 9.03 6.83
CA ALA A 182 -15.91 7.88 5.97
C ALA A 182 -14.76 6.98 6.48
N HIS A 183 -14.40 6.99 7.77
CA HIS A 183 -13.25 6.24 8.31
C HIS A 183 -13.41 4.71 8.28
N TYR A 184 -13.68 4.18 7.10
CA TYR A 184 -13.85 2.74 6.84
C TYR A 184 -12.57 1.92 7.07
N GLY A 185 -11.38 2.54 7.04
CA GLY A 185 -10.10 1.90 7.35
C GLY A 185 -9.79 1.77 8.84
N SER A 186 -10.74 2.09 9.75
CA SER A 186 -10.49 1.96 11.17
C SER A 186 -10.48 0.50 11.65
N ASP A 187 -9.59 0.18 12.60
CA ASP A 187 -9.49 -1.17 13.18
C ASP A 187 -10.81 -1.66 13.78
N SER A 188 -11.55 -0.78 14.43
CA SER A 188 -12.85 -1.15 15.01
C SER A 188 -13.85 -1.58 13.94
N TYR A 189 -13.83 -0.92 12.79
CA TYR A 189 -14.68 -1.31 11.67
C TYR A 189 -14.26 -2.66 11.11
N LEU A 190 -12.98 -2.86 10.83
CA LEU A 190 -12.46 -4.12 10.28
C LEU A 190 -12.70 -5.31 11.22
N LYS A 191 -12.40 -5.15 12.52
CA LYS A 191 -12.63 -6.18 13.54
C LYS A 191 -14.09 -6.60 13.64
N ASN A 192 -15.00 -5.63 13.60
CA ASN A 192 -16.44 -5.92 13.65
C ASN A 192 -16.94 -6.56 12.34
N LEU A 193 -16.42 -6.13 11.20
CA LEU A 193 -16.86 -6.60 9.87
C LEU A 193 -16.70 -8.12 9.69
N ILE A 194 -15.59 -8.68 10.17
CA ILE A 194 -15.29 -10.10 10.04
C ILE A 194 -15.25 -10.85 11.38
N ASN A 195 -15.61 -10.17 12.48
CA ASN A 195 -15.59 -10.70 13.84
C ASN A 195 -14.24 -11.34 14.23
N ASN A 196 -13.13 -10.64 13.93
CA ASN A 196 -11.78 -11.11 14.22
C ASN A 196 -10.92 -9.97 14.77
N GLN A 197 -10.30 -10.18 15.96
CA GLN A 197 -9.48 -9.17 16.65
C GLN A 197 -8.13 -8.91 15.96
N LYS A 198 -7.68 -9.76 15.06
CA LYS A 198 -6.48 -9.59 14.26
C LYS A 198 -6.70 -8.78 12.97
N ALA A 199 -7.93 -8.34 12.70
CA ALA A 199 -8.27 -7.48 11.57
C ALA A 199 -7.94 -6.02 11.90
N PHE A 200 -6.67 -5.62 11.78
CA PHE A 200 -6.21 -4.26 12.03
C PHE A 200 -4.98 -3.94 11.16
N TYR A 201 -4.64 -2.67 11.08
CA TYR A 201 -3.40 -2.20 10.48
C TYR A 201 -2.43 -1.78 11.59
N ASP A 202 -1.12 -2.07 11.45
CA ASP A 202 -0.11 -1.76 12.46
C ASP A 202 0.26 -0.27 12.49
N PHE A 203 0.15 0.40 11.35
CA PHE A 203 0.41 1.83 11.22
C PHE A 203 -0.49 2.47 10.15
N ASP A 204 -0.68 3.78 10.26
CA ASP A 204 -1.42 4.55 9.27
C ASP A 204 -0.52 4.96 8.11
N SER A 205 -1.00 4.83 6.87
CA SER A 205 -0.25 5.15 5.66
C SER A 205 -1.09 5.95 4.65
N PRO A 206 -1.56 7.18 5.00
CA PRO A 206 -2.24 8.01 4.03
C PRO A 206 -1.28 8.50 2.95
N HIS A 207 -1.77 8.59 1.71
CA HIS A 207 -1.11 9.31 0.64
C HIS A 207 -1.47 10.79 0.69
N PHE A 208 -0.73 11.63 -0.01
CA PHE A 208 -1.06 13.04 -0.12
C PHE A 208 -0.58 13.64 -1.44
N TYR A 209 -1.52 14.23 -2.16
CA TYR A 209 -1.27 15.03 -3.35
C TYR A 209 -1.84 16.44 -3.23
N GLU A 210 -1.30 17.42 -3.98
CA GLU A 210 -1.58 18.84 -3.81
C GLU A 210 -3.07 19.20 -3.85
N TRP A 211 -3.87 18.49 -4.66
CA TRP A 211 -5.31 18.73 -4.78
C TRP A 211 -6.08 18.45 -3.47
N GLU A 212 -5.53 17.64 -2.60
CA GLU A 212 -6.16 17.30 -1.31
C GLU A 212 -6.05 18.42 -0.28
N ALA A 213 -5.10 19.34 -0.44
CA ALA A 213 -4.81 20.39 0.51
C ALA A 213 -6.03 21.27 0.84
N GLU A 214 -6.87 21.53 -0.15
CA GLU A 214 -8.10 22.32 0.04
C GLU A 214 -9.11 21.66 0.98
N TRP A 215 -9.16 20.32 0.97
CA TRP A 215 -10.18 19.54 1.68
C TRP A 215 -9.67 19.04 3.04
N PHE A 216 -8.42 18.63 3.11
CA PHE A 216 -7.86 17.93 4.27
C PHE A 216 -6.75 18.70 5.00
N GLY A 217 -6.25 19.80 4.42
CA GLY A 217 -5.10 20.53 4.92
C GLY A 217 -3.78 19.94 4.43
N PHE A 218 -2.65 20.42 4.97
CA PHE A 218 -1.31 20.09 4.49
C PHE A 218 -0.55 19.29 5.57
N PRO A 219 -0.12 18.05 5.32
CA PRO A 219 0.43 17.16 6.35
C PRO A 219 1.85 17.51 6.77
N PHE A 220 2.68 18.05 5.88
CA PHE A 220 4.13 18.20 6.10
C PHE A 220 4.51 19.25 7.15
N ASP A 221 3.61 20.11 7.55
CA ASP A 221 3.77 21.07 8.66
C ASP A 221 2.73 20.87 9.77
N SER A 222 2.17 19.68 9.81
CA SER A 222 1.16 19.29 10.79
C SER A 222 1.52 17.97 11.41
N THR A 223 1.30 17.83 12.72
CA THR A 223 1.41 16.51 13.37
C THR A 223 0.37 15.55 12.78
N PRO A 224 0.62 14.23 12.80
CA PRO A 224 -0.38 13.23 12.37
C PRO A 224 -1.75 13.44 12.99
N ILE A 225 -1.80 13.76 14.29
CA ILE A 225 -3.05 14.04 15.01
C ILE A 225 -3.75 15.30 14.47
N LYS A 226 -3.02 16.38 14.26
CA LYS A 226 -3.59 17.61 13.72
C LYS A 226 -4.09 17.43 12.28
N PHE A 227 -3.39 16.61 11.50
CA PHE A 227 -3.82 16.26 10.14
C PHE A 227 -5.11 15.43 10.14
N GLY A 228 -5.35 14.62 11.18
CA GLY A 228 -6.61 13.92 11.38
C GLY A 228 -6.52 12.48 11.86
N LEU A 229 -5.32 11.93 12.03
CA LEU A 229 -5.11 10.61 12.59
C LEU A 229 -5.34 10.61 14.11
N ASP A 230 -5.58 9.46 14.71
CA ASP A 230 -5.90 9.37 16.14
C ASP A 230 -4.65 9.38 17.06
N GLY A 231 -3.47 9.18 16.50
CA GLY A 231 -2.20 9.17 17.23
C GLY A 231 -1.97 7.92 18.08
N ILE A 232 -2.78 6.89 17.91
CA ILE A 232 -2.63 5.61 18.63
C ILE A 232 -1.54 4.75 17.97
N LYS A 233 -1.38 4.88 16.64
CA LYS A 233 -0.45 4.13 15.83
C LYS A 233 0.67 5.02 15.28
N PRO A 234 1.82 4.44 14.91
CA PRO A 234 2.76 5.12 14.03
C PRO A 234 2.07 5.58 12.73
N ALA A 235 2.57 6.66 12.16
CA ALA A 235 2.03 7.22 10.93
C ALA A 235 3.14 7.49 9.91
N VAL A 236 2.95 7.00 8.69
CA VAL A 236 3.85 7.19 7.56
C VAL A 236 3.06 7.90 6.45
N ILE A 237 3.62 8.91 5.80
CA ILE A 237 3.04 9.40 4.54
C ILE A 237 3.47 8.40 3.46
N GLY A 238 2.54 7.54 3.03
CA GLY A 238 2.80 6.39 2.19
C GLY A 238 3.13 6.73 0.74
N GLU A 239 2.71 7.93 0.29
CA GLU A 239 3.02 8.43 -1.03
C GLU A 239 2.85 9.95 -1.09
N PHE A 240 3.78 10.65 -1.74
CA PHE A 240 3.68 12.07 -2.08
C PHE A 240 4.61 12.43 -3.25
N PRO A 241 4.38 13.52 -4.01
CA PRO A 241 5.24 13.90 -5.13
C PRO A 241 6.70 14.13 -4.73
N ALA A 242 7.65 13.40 -5.34
CA ALA A 242 9.08 13.52 -5.03
C ALA A 242 9.64 14.93 -5.28
N THR A 243 9.04 15.67 -6.21
CA THR A 243 9.39 17.07 -6.52
C THR A 243 8.91 18.05 -5.45
N GLY A 244 8.06 17.60 -4.51
CA GLY A 244 7.39 18.47 -3.56
C GLY A 244 6.16 19.15 -4.15
N PHE A 245 5.81 20.33 -3.59
CA PHE A 245 4.56 21.03 -3.85
C PHE A 245 4.79 22.48 -4.29
N THR A 246 3.76 23.01 -4.96
CA THR A 246 3.66 24.41 -5.37
C THR A 246 2.58 25.12 -4.54
N THR A 247 2.04 26.24 -5.01
CA THR A 247 0.92 26.96 -4.38
C THR A 247 -0.30 27.03 -5.31
N ASN A 248 -0.40 26.07 -6.25
CA ASN A 248 -1.43 26.11 -7.28
C ASN A 248 -2.82 25.73 -6.74
N THR A 249 -2.85 24.96 -5.64
CA THR A 249 -4.09 24.54 -4.99
C THR A 249 -4.27 25.27 -3.65
N LYS A 250 -5.50 25.69 -3.35
CA LYS A 250 -5.85 26.32 -2.09
C LYS A 250 -5.49 25.39 -0.91
N GLY A 251 -4.82 25.93 0.12
CA GLY A 251 -4.34 25.16 1.25
C GLY A 251 -2.97 24.52 1.05
N SER A 252 -2.49 24.46 -0.19
CA SER A 252 -1.12 24.02 -0.51
C SER A 252 -0.09 25.06 -0.11
N LYS A 253 1.15 24.59 0.16
CA LYS A 253 2.31 25.41 0.46
C LYS A 253 3.45 25.01 -0.45
N LYS A 254 4.24 26.00 -0.89
CA LYS A 254 5.47 25.71 -1.64
C LYS A 254 6.46 24.99 -0.72
N MET A 255 6.86 23.80 -1.11
CA MET A 255 7.78 22.96 -0.35
C MET A 255 8.48 21.98 -1.30
N SER A 256 9.80 21.95 -1.31
CA SER A 256 10.57 20.95 -2.07
C SER A 256 10.42 19.56 -1.45
N GLY A 257 10.75 18.51 -2.21
CA GLY A 257 10.73 17.14 -1.68
C GLY A 257 11.60 16.97 -0.43
N SER A 258 12.79 17.60 -0.40
CA SER A 258 13.67 17.55 0.77
C SER A 258 13.06 18.25 2.00
N GLU A 259 12.43 19.41 1.81
CA GLU A 259 11.72 20.11 2.88
C GLU A 259 10.54 19.28 3.40
N CYS A 260 9.85 18.53 2.53
CA CYS A 260 8.79 17.63 2.95
C CYS A 260 9.31 16.59 3.97
N TYR A 261 10.45 15.97 3.70
CA TYR A 261 11.07 15.01 4.63
C TYR A 261 11.40 15.65 5.98
N ILE A 262 12.08 16.80 5.97
CA ILE A 262 12.51 17.49 7.18
C ILE A 262 11.29 17.91 8.01
N ASN A 263 10.36 18.62 7.41
CA ASN A 263 9.22 19.18 8.12
C ASN A 263 8.27 18.11 8.66
N ALA A 264 8.02 17.05 7.90
CA ALA A 264 7.20 15.95 8.38
C ALA A 264 7.86 15.21 9.55
N PHE A 265 9.16 14.93 9.48
CA PHE A 265 9.90 14.34 10.58
C PHE A 265 9.82 15.23 11.84
N GLU A 266 10.08 16.53 11.72
CA GLU A 266 9.96 17.50 12.82
C GLU A 266 8.51 17.61 13.36
N SER A 267 7.52 17.36 12.51
CA SER A 267 6.11 17.32 12.89
C SER A 267 5.67 15.99 13.52
N GLY A 268 6.56 14.99 13.61
CA GLY A 268 6.30 13.72 14.30
C GLY A 268 5.75 12.59 13.43
N TRP A 269 5.88 12.68 12.11
CA TRP A 269 5.66 11.54 11.23
C TRP A 269 6.82 10.55 11.36
N ASN A 270 6.50 9.25 11.31
CA ASN A 270 7.49 8.17 11.49
C ASN A 270 8.22 7.81 10.20
N GLY A 271 7.73 8.22 9.05
CA GLY A 271 8.35 7.98 7.75
C GLY A 271 7.60 8.64 6.60
N LEU A 272 8.26 8.70 5.46
CA LEU A 272 7.69 9.23 4.21
C LEU A 272 8.21 8.42 3.03
N MET A 273 7.35 8.19 2.04
CA MET A 273 7.68 7.51 0.79
C MET A 273 7.38 8.45 -0.38
N ALA A 274 8.44 8.92 -1.04
CA ALA A 274 8.27 9.80 -2.20
C ALA A 274 7.89 9.00 -3.47
N TRP A 275 6.97 9.53 -4.24
CA TRP A 275 6.58 9.01 -5.55
C TRP A 275 7.13 9.92 -6.64
N THR A 276 8.06 9.55 -7.44
CA THR A 276 8.75 8.26 -7.48
C THR A 276 10.24 8.52 -7.77
N SER A 277 11.06 7.53 -7.49
CA SER A 277 12.52 7.61 -7.67
C SER A 277 13.00 7.06 -9.02
N ASN A 278 12.10 6.64 -9.90
CA ASN A 278 12.39 6.08 -11.23
C ASN A 278 11.79 6.92 -12.36
#